data_b4774199db948e96126ed6072203bc92
#
_entry.id   b4774199db948e96126ed6072203bc92
#
_cell.length_a   1.000
_cell.length_b   1.000
_cell.length_c   1.000
_cell.angle_alpha   90.00
_cell.angle_beta   90.00
_cell.angle_gamma   90.00
#
_symmetry.space_group_name_H-M   'P 1'
#
loop_
_entity.id
_entity.type
_entity.pdbx_description
1 polymer ?
#
loop_
_entity_poly.entity_id
_entity_poly.type
_entity_poly.pdbx_seq_one_letter_code
_entity_poly.pdbx_strand_id
1 'polypeptide(L)'
;MTSHPHVALALQILQALLTPIIGGIAVYIAWQQWQGNKLKLVLDRYDRRLRVYQGVVACLLLVQRDFKPEIGELQKFRRDTAEADFLFEPEISAYLDEIFKRGHSLWSANIEYRDFTQSSPPGYDPNKVVATLSEQQAWFTDQFDVAKQKVKKYLYVSR
;
A
#
# COMPACT_ATOMS: atom_id res chain seq x y z
N MET A 1 50.24 -42.95 37.47
CA MET A 1 49.41 -42.22 36.53
C MET A 1 50.24 -41.08 35.97
N THR A 2 50.94 -41.31 34.87
CA THR A 2 51.79 -40.30 34.20
C THR A 2 50.93 -39.43 33.31
N SER A 3 50.53 -38.27 33.83
CA SER A 3 49.89 -37.23 32.99
C SER A 3 50.95 -36.71 32.01
N HIS A 4 50.80 -37.00 30.72
CA HIS A 4 51.66 -36.49 29.67
C HIS A 4 51.51 -34.96 29.60
N PRO A 5 52.52 -34.12 29.99
CA PRO A 5 52.40 -32.68 30.00
C PRO A 5 52.07 -32.07 28.64
N HIS A 6 52.44 -32.74 27.55
CA HIS A 6 52.14 -32.32 26.18
C HIS A 6 50.66 -32.43 25.82
N VAL A 7 49.89 -33.33 26.42
CA VAL A 7 48.42 -33.47 26.17
C VAL A 7 47.67 -32.36 26.86
N ALA A 8 48.10 -31.98 28.10
CA ALA A 8 47.47 -30.87 28.83
C ALA A 8 47.72 -29.52 28.14
N LEU A 9 48.92 -29.29 27.60
CA LEU A 9 49.28 -28.09 26.87
C LEU A 9 48.50 -27.99 25.54
N ALA A 10 48.36 -29.09 24.81
CA ALA A 10 47.60 -29.16 23.57
C ALA A 10 46.10 -28.86 23.80
N LEU A 11 45.51 -29.36 24.88
CA LEU A 11 44.11 -29.05 25.26
C LEU A 11 43.93 -27.59 25.65
N GLN A 12 44.86 -26.96 26.35
CA GLN A 12 44.82 -25.53 26.68
C GLN A 12 44.91 -24.63 25.44
N ILE A 13 45.79 -24.98 24.49
CA ILE A 13 45.90 -24.24 23.20
C ILE A 13 44.63 -24.40 22.40
N LEU A 14 44.06 -25.59 22.35
CA LEU A 14 42.81 -25.86 21.60
C LEU A 14 41.64 -25.06 22.23
N GLN A 15 41.51 -25.01 23.54
CA GLN A 15 40.49 -24.21 24.23
C GLN A 15 40.70 -22.71 24.01
N ALA A 16 41.91 -22.22 24.02
CA ALA A 16 42.23 -20.82 23.79
C ALA A 16 41.91 -20.37 22.36
N LEU A 17 42.03 -21.26 21.35
CA LEU A 17 41.70 -20.97 19.95
C LEU A 17 40.20 -21.13 19.65
N LEU A 18 39.47 -21.95 20.39
CA LEU A 18 38.06 -22.20 20.17
C LEU A 18 37.19 -20.95 20.36
N THR A 19 37.52 -20.17 21.40
CA THR A 19 36.76 -18.94 21.76
C THR A 19 36.80 -17.88 20.65
N PRO A 20 37.96 -17.48 20.10
CA PRO A 20 37.98 -16.51 19.00
C PRO A 20 37.37 -17.02 17.70
N ILE A 21 37.45 -18.33 17.44
CA ILE A 21 36.83 -18.95 16.25
C ILE A 21 35.31 -18.86 16.35
N ILE A 22 34.75 -19.25 17.51
CA ILE A 22 33.29 -19.14 17.77
C ILE A 22 32.85 -17.68 17.66
N GLY A 23 33.61 -16.75 18.24
CA GLY A 23 33.35 -15.31 18.14
C GLY A 23 33.35 -14.81 16.70
N GLY A 24 34.30 -15.21 15.91
CA GLY A 24 34.36 -14.86 14.45
C GLY A 24 33.15 -15.38 13.67
N ILE A 25 32.77 -16.65 13.91
CA ILE A 25 31.57 -17.22 13.29
C ILE A 25 30.30 -16.48 13.71
N ALA A 26 30.15 -16.14 14.99
CA ALA A 26 29.01 -15.43 15.51
C ALA A 26 28.87 -14.03 14.85
N VAL A 27 30.00 -13.30 14.72
CA VAL A 27 30.02 -11.98 14.03
C VAL A 27 29.64 -12.12 12.55
N TYR A 28 30.15 -13.15 11.87
CA TYR A 28 29.80 -13.40 10.47
C TYR A 28 28.31 -13.69 10.29
N ILE A 29 27.73 -14.53 11.14
CA ILE A 29 26.30 -14.85 11.11
C ILE A 29 25.46 -13.60 11.40
N ALA A 30 25.84 -12.82 12.40
CA ALA A 30 25.16 -11.57 12.75
C ALA A 30 25.17 -10.56 11.59
N TRP A 31 26.31 -10.42 10.90
CA TRP A 31 26.45 -9.55 9.73
C TRP A 31 25.56 -10.02 8.56
N GLN A 32 25.53 -11.33 8.28
CA GLN A 32 24.68 -11.91 7.25
C GLN A 32 23.19 -11.73 7.56
N GLN A 33 22.78 -11.93 8.80
CA GLN A 33 21.41 -11.69 9.26
C GLN A 33 21.00 -10.22 9.12
N TRP A 34 21.92 -9.30 9.46
CA TRP A 34 21.68 -7.86 9.32
C TRP A 34 21.44 -7.44 7.87
N GLN A 35 22.22 -7.97 6.91
CA GLN A 35 22.01 -7.74 5.49
C GLN A 35 20.65 -8.30 5.01
N GLY A 36 20.31 -9.52 5.44
CA GLY A 36 19.03 -10.15 5.11
C GLY A 36 17.83 -9.37 5.65
N ASN A 37 17.93 -8.83 6.86
CA ASN A 37 16.88 -8.04 7.48
C ASN A 37 16.65 -6.70 6.77
N LYS A 38 17.71 -6.03 6.30
CA LYS A 38 17.56 -4.81 5.48
C LYS A 38 16.76 -5.06 4.20
N LEU A 39 17.07 -6.14 3.50
CA LEU A 39 16.35 -6.50 2.28
C LEU A 39 14.88 -6.80 2.56
N LYS A 40 14.59 -7.53 3.64
CA LYS A 40 13.21 -7.83 4.04
C LYS A 40 12.40 -6.56 4.31
N LEU A 41 12.97 -5.57 5.00
CA LEU A 41 12.29 -4.30 5.27
C LEU A 41 11.98 -3.52 3.99
N VAL A 42 12.88 -3.53 3.02
CA VAL A 42 12.64 -2.87 1.71
C VAL A 42 11.52 -3.57 0.96
N LEU A 43 11.53 -4.90 0.91
CA LEU A 43 10.49 -5.69 0.25
C LEU A 43 9.13 -5.55 0.95
N ASP A 44 9.06 -5.59 2.28
CA ASP A 44 7.82 -5.39 3.03
C ASP A 44 7.20 -4.02 2.74
N ARG A 45 8.02 -2.96 2.70
CA ARG A 45 7.55 -1.62 2.33
C ARG A 45 7.03 -1.57 0.89
N TYR A 46 7.72 -2.22 -0.04
CA TYR A 46 7.28 -2.33 -1.43
C TYR A 46 5.94 -3.05 -1.53
N ASP A 47 5.79 -4.19 -0.87
CA ASP A 47 4.56 -4.99 -0.89
C ASP A 47 3.36 -4.23 -0.29
N ARG A 48 3.59 -3.47 0.79
CA ARG A 48 2.55 -2.61 1.38
C ARG A 48 2.13 -1.49 0.42
N ARG A 49 3.08 -0.83 -0.24
CA ARG A 49 2.80 0.19 -1.26
C ARG A 49 2.04 -0.38 -2.45
N LEU A 50 2.43 -1.57 -2.89
CA LEU A 50 1.76 -2.26 -3.98
C LEU A 50 0.31 -2.60 -3.63
N ARG A 51 0.03 -3.04 -2.39
CA ARG A 51 -1.35 -3.29 -1.93
C ARG A 51 -2.21 -2.05 -1.95
N VAL A 52 -1.70 -0.90 -1.49
CA VAL A 52 -2.42 0.38 -1.59
C VAL A 52 -2.75 0.70 -3.06
N TYR A 53 -1.78 0.56 -3.95
CA TYR A 53 -2.01 0.79 -5.38
C TYR A 53 -3.07 -0.17 -5.96
N GLN A 54 -3.03 -1.44 -5.60
CA GLN A 54 -4.05 -2.43 -6.00
C GLN A 54 -5.44 -2.04 -5.48
N GLY A 55 -5.54 -1.52 -4.26
CA GLY A 55 -6.79 -0.97 -3.72
C GLY A 55 -7.33 0.21 -4.53
N VAL A 56 -6.45 1.10 -4.97
CA VAL A 56 -6.82 2.22 -5.86
C VAL A 56 -7.34 1.69 -7.20
N VAL A 57 -6.61 0.79 -7.84
CA VAL A 57 -7.00 0.20 -9.13
C VAL A 57 -8.34 -0.53 -9.01
N ALA A 58 -8.54 -1.31 -7.95
CA ALA A 58 -9.80 -2.01 -7.71
C ALA A 58 -10.99 -1.04 -7.58
N CYS A 59 -10.83 0.05 -6.83
CA CYS A 59 -11.84 1.09 -6.70
C CYS A 59 -12.15 1.76 -8.04
N LEU A 60 -11.12 2.14 -8.81
CA LEU A 60 -11.31 2.77 -10.11
C LEU A 60 -12.04 1.85 -11.10
N LEU A 61 -11.72 0.55 -11.12
CA LEU A 61 -12.40 -0.45 -11.94
C LEU A 61 -13.88 -0.58 -11.56
N LEU A 62 -14.18 -0.62 -10.26
CA LEU A 62 -15.56 -0.68 -9.77
C LEU A 62 -16.36 0.55 -10.19
N VAL A 63 -15.79 1.75 -10.02
CA VAL A 63 -16.47 3.00 -10.40
C VAL A 63 -16.66 3.07 -11.91
N GLN A 64 -15.67 2.71 -12.71
CA GLN A 64 -15.76 2.81 -14.17
C GLN A 64 -16.65 1.75 -14.83
N ARG A 65 -16.96 0.66 -14.14
CA ARG A 65 -17.81 -0.41 -14.67
C ARG A 65 -19.19 0.09 -15.12
N ASP A 66 -19.83 0.92 -14.30
CA ASP A 66 -21.18 1.44 -14.54
C ASP A 66 -21.42 2.85 -13.98
N PHE A 67 -20.41 3.46 -13.41
CA PHE A 67 -20.45 4.76 -12.72
C PHE A 67 -21.50 4.83 -11.59
N LYS A 68 -21.77 3.69 -10.95
CA LYS A 68 -22.72 3.56 -9.83
C LYS A 68 -22.06 2.86 -8.65
N PRO A 69 -21.03 3.49 -8.03
CA PRO A 69 -20.36 2.89 -6.88
C PRO A 69 -21.33 2.72 -5.72
N GLU A 70 -21.21 1.63 -4.99
CA GLU A 70 -21.90 1.43 -3.73
C GLU A 70 -21.11 2.05 -2.58
N ILE A 71 -21.82 2.53 -1.54
CA ILE A 71 -21.17 3.15 -0.38
C ILE A 71 -20.24 2.15 0.34
N GLY A 72 -20.58 0.86 0.36
CA GLY A 72 -19.75 -0.20 0.93
C GLY A 72 -18.44 -0.40 0.19
N GLU A 73 -18.44 -0.24 -1.14
CA GLU A 73 -17.24 -0.31 -1.98
C GLU A 73 -16.29 0.87 -1.71
N LEU A 74 -16.84 2.08 -1.57
CA LEU A 74 -16.07 3.27 -1.20
C LEU A 74 -15.47 3.16 0.20
N GLN A 75 -16.22 2.61 1.17
CA GLN A 75 -15.70 2.34 2.50
C GLN A 75 -14.61 1.26 2.50
N LYS A 76 -14.77 0.23 1.67
CA LYS A 76 -13.73 -0.78 1.48
C LYS A 76 -12.46 -0.16 0.93
N PHE A 77 -12.55 0.67 -0.12
CA PHE A 77 -11.42 1.42 -0.64
C PHE A 77 -10.69 2.21 0.44
N ARG A 78 -11.41 2.94 1.29
CA ARG A 78 -10.82 3.70 2.39
C ARG A 78 -10.08 2.82 3.40
N ARG A 79 -10.60 1.63 3.71
CA ARG A 79 -9.91 0.65 4.57
C ARG A 79 -8.66 0.09 3.91
N ASP A 80 -8.76 -0.30 2.63
CA ASP A 80 -7.66 -0.92 1.88
C ASP A 80 -6.49 0.06 1.65
N THR A 81 -6.77 1.36 1.68
CA THR A 81 -5.76 2.43 1.50
C THR A 81 -5.37 3.14 2.80
N ALA A 82 -5.86 2.72 3.96
CA ALA A 82 -5.64 3.40 5.25
C ALA A 82 -4.15 3.51 5.65
N GLU A 83 -3.29 2.60 5.18
CA GLU A 83 -1.85 2.66 5.46
C GLU A 83 -1.10 3.72 4.63
N ALA A 84 -1.76 4.36 3.67
CA ALA A 84 -1.11 5.27 2.73
C ALA A 84 -0.42 6.46 3.42
N ASP A 85 -1.01 6.99 4.49
CA ASP A 85 -0.47 8.11 5.26
C ASP A 85 0.91 7.84 5.87
N PHE A 86 1.24 6.56 6.10
CA PHE A 86 2.52 6.11 6.66
C PHE A 86 3.52 5.63 5.60
N LEU A 87 3.06 5.38 4.37
CA LEU A 87 3.85 4.76 3.31
C LEU A 87 4.25 5.72 2.20
N PHE A 88 3.50 6.82 2.04
CA PHE A 88 3.66 7.76 0.94
C PHE A 88 3.78 9.20 1.46
N GLU A 89 4.14 10.11 0.56
CA GLU A 89 4.09 11.54 0.81
C GLU A 89 2.65 12.04 0.87
N PRO A 90 2.37 13.18 1.53
CA PRO A 90 1.02 13.74 1.70
C PRO A 90 0.24 13.95 0.40
N GLU A 91 0.94 14.09 -0.73
CA GLU A 91 0.32 14.21 -2.06
C GLU A 91 -0.52 12.97 -2.42
N ILE A 92 -0.05 11.77 -2.05
CA ILE A 92 -0.79 10.53 -2.34
C ILE A 92 -2.02 10.43 -1.43
N SER A 93 -1.88 10.72 -0.15
CA SER A 93 -3.01 10.74 0.79
C SER A 93 -4.10 11.72 0.34
N ALA A 94 -3.72 12.93 -0.08
CA ALA A 94 -4.66 13.91 -0.63
C ALA A 94 -5.36 13.40 -1.90
N TYR A 95 -4.64 12.69 -2.77
CA TYR A 95 -5.20 12.09 -3.97
C TYR A 95 -6.19 10.96 -3.65
N LEU A 96 -5.91 10.12 -2.65
CA LEU A 96 -6.83 9.08 -2.19
C LEU A 96 -8.11 9.68 -1.57
N ASP A 97 -7.98 10.75 -0.80
CA ASP A 97 -9.11 11.49 -0.27
C ASP A 97 -9.97 12.12 -1.39
N GLU A 98 -9.35 12.61 -2.45
CA GLU A 98 -10.06 13.15 -3.62
C GLU A 98 -10.86 12.04 -4.34
N ILE A 99 -10.28 10.86 -4.57
CA ILE A 99 -10.99 9.70 -5.11
C ILE A 99 -12.22 9.37 -4.27
N PHE A 100 -12.06 9.32 -2.94
CA PHE A 100 -13.15 9.01 -2.03
C PHE A 100 -14.26 10.06 -2.08
N LYS A 101 -13.92 11.35 -2.02
CA LYS A 101 -14.88 12.47 -2.07
C LYS A 101 -15.66 12.47 -3.36
N ARG A 102 -14.98 12.30 -4.49
CA ARG A 102 -15.63 12.25 -5.81
C ARG A 102 -16.48 11.01 -6.00
N GLY A 103 -16.02 9.85 -5.51
CA GLY A 103 -16.81 8.62 -5.48
C GLY A 103 -18.07 8.79 -4.63
N HIS A 104 -17.99 9.44 -3.48
CA HIS A 104 -19.14 9.75 -2.63
C HIS A 104 -20.12 10.74 -3.32
N SER A 105 -19.60 11.76 -4.01
CA SER A 105 -20.41 12.70 -4.79
C SER A 105 -21.16 11.98 -5.92
N LEU A 106 -20.47 11.06 -6.62
CA LEU A 106 -21.06 10.24 -7.66
C LEU A 106 -22.17 9.31 -7.11
N TRP A 107 -21.90 8.66 -5.98
CA TRP A 107 -22.88 7.82 -5.27
C TRP A 107 -24.13 8.64 -4.86
N SER A 108 -23.93 9.82 -4.25
CA SER A 108 -25.03 10.69 -3.83
C SER A 108 -25.87 11.16 -5.02
N ALA A 109 -25.22 11.59 -6.11
CA ALA A 109 -25.91 12.02 -7.32
C ALA A 109 -26.71 10.88 -7.98
N ASN A 110 -26.19 9.63 -7.93
CA ASN A 110 -26.93 8.46 -8.41
C ASN A 110 -28.18 8.17 -7.55
N ILE A 111 -28.13 8.41 -6.24
CA ILE A 111 -29.30 8.26 -5.35
C ILE A 111 -30.34 9.37 -5.62
N GLU A 112 -29.87 10.59 -5.88
CA GLU A 112 -30.75 11.73 -6.16
C GLU A 112 -31.37 11.66 -7.55
N TYR A 113 -30.72 11.00 -8.51
CA TYR A 113 -31.19 10.93 -9.90
C TYR A 113 -32.58 10.34 -9.98
N ARG A 114 -33.46 11.01 -10.72
CA ARG A 114 -34.84 10.58 -11.04
C ARG A 114 -34.99 10.54 -12.55
N ASP A 115 -35.50 9.43 -13.02
CA ASP A 115 -35.93 9.33 -14.41
C ASP A 115 -37.33 9.94 -14.64
N PHE A 116 -37.81 9.97 -15.88
CA PHE A 116 -39.09 10.56 -16.26
C PHE A 116 -40.30 9.82 -15.65
N THR A 117 -40.12 8.63 -15.09
CA THR A 117 -41.20 7.81 -14.52
C THR A 117 -41.38 8.05 -13.01
N GLN A 118 -40.41 8.73 -12.39
CA GLN A 118 -40.38 8.93 -10.94
C GLN A 118 -40.89 10.33 -10.56
N SER A 119 -41.61 10.40 -9.45
CA SER A 119 -42.05 11.67 -8.89
C SER A 119 -40.85 12.45 -8.34
N SER A 120 -40.74 13.72 -8.75
CA SER A 120 -39.69 14.61 -8.31
C SER A 120 -40.09 15.32 -7.00
N PRO A 121 -39.26 15.31 -5.98
CA PRO A 121 -39.50 16.05 -4.73
C PRO A 121 -39.47 17.57 -5.00
N PRO A 122 -40.10 18.39 -4.11
CA PRO A 122 -40.06 19.85 -4.21
C PRO A 122 -38.60 20.35 -4.21
N GLY A 123 -38.24 21.18 -5.17
CA GLY A 123 -36.91 21.74 -5.32
C GLY A 123 -35.87 20.86 -6.03
N TYR A 124 -36.29 19.72 -6.58
CA TYR A 124 -35.41 18.87 -7.40
C TYR A 124 -35.02 19.59 -8.70
N ASP A 125 -33.71 19.68 -8.93
CA ASP A 125 -33.13 20.23 -10.18
C ASP A 125 -32.38 19.11 -10.93
N PRO A 126 -33.03 18.56 -11.99
CA PRO A 126 -32.43 17.49 -12.78
C PRO A 126 -31.13 17.92 -13.48
N ASN A 127 -31.04 19.20 -13.89
CA ASN A 127 -29.83 19.66 -14.58
C ASN A 127 -28.62 19.66 -13.67
N LYS A 128 -28.79 20.05 -12.40
CA LYS A 128 -27.73 20.01 -11.41
C LYS A 128 -27.25 18.58 -11.14
N VAL A 129 -28.18 17.63 -10.98
CA VAL A 129 -27.83 16.22 -10.73
C VAL A 129 -27.09 15.62 -11.93
N VAL A 130 -27.60 15.84 -13.15
CA VAL A 130 -26.96 15.36 -14.38
C VAL A 130 -25.59 16.01 -14.59
N ALA A 131 -25.43 17.30 -14.32
CA ALA A 131 -24.15 17.99 -14.40
C ALA A 131 -23.13 17.38 -13.42
N THR A 132 -23.54 17.10 -12.17
CA THR A 132 -22.68 16.43 -11.19
C THR A 132 -22.27 15.03 -11.66
N LEU A 133 -23.22 14.23 -12.16
CA LEU A 133 -22.92 12.89 -12.70
C LEU A 133 -21.88 12.97 -13.83
N SER A 134 -22.10 13.86 -14.80
CA SER A 134 -21.19 14.03 -15.95
C SER A 134 -19.81 14.48 -15.55
N GLU A 135 -19.70 15.43 -14.59
CA GLU A 135 -18.42 15.91 -14.08
C GLU A 135 -17.64 14.79 -13.40
N GLN A 136 -18.30 14.01 -12.52
CA GLN A 136 -17.60 12.94 -11.81
C GLN A 136 -17.21 11.80 -12.75
N GLN A 137 -18.07 11.42 -13.71
CA GLN A 137 -17.75 10.42 -14.72
C GLN A 137 -16.54 10.84 -15.58
N ALA A 138 -16.51 12.07 -16.05
CA ALA A 138 -15.39 12.62 -16.82
C ALA A 138 -14.10 12.56 -16.01
N TRP A 139 -14.14 12.96 -14.74
CA TRP A 139 -12.97 12.90 -13.87
C TRP A 139 -12.44 11.48 -13.67
N PHE A 140 -13.32 10.51 -13.39
CA PHE A 140 -12.90 9.11 -13.17
C PHE A 140 -12.33 8.44 -14.42
N THR A 141 -12.65 8.91 -15.61
CA THR A 141 -12.21 8.30 -16.89
C THR A 141 -10.68 8.25 -16.99
N ASP A 142 -9.98 9.30 -16.57
CA ASP A 142 -8.52 9.42 -16.75
C ASP A 142 -7.72 8.94 -15.51
N GLN A 143 -8.40 8.52 -14.44
CA GLN A 143 -7.72 8.29 -13.16
C GLN A 143 -6.79 7.09 -13.13
N PHE A 144 -6.90 6.13 -14.02
CA PHE A 144 -5.94 5.02 -14.10
C PHE A 144 -4.53 5.51 -14.41
N ASP A 145 -4.40 6.37 -15.40
CA ASP A 145 -3.09 6.89 -15.80
C ASP A 145 -2.54 7.84 -14.73
N VAL A 146 -3.39 8.67 -14.13
CA VAL A 146 -3.00 9.55 -13.03
C VAL A 146 -2.51 8.75 -11.83
N ALA A 147 -3.24 7.73 -11.38
CA ALA A 147 -2.87 6.86 -10.28
C ALA A 147 -1.52 6.17 -10.54
N LYS A 148 -1.36 5.60 -11.75
CA LYS A 148 -0.12 4.96 -12.17
C LYS A 148 1.07 5.93 -12.15
N GLN A 149 0.92 7.13 -12.66
CA GLN A 149 1.99 8.14 -12.68
C GLN A 149 2.37 8.56 -11.26
N LYS A 150 1.38 8.85 -10.39
CA LYS A 150 1.61 9.29 -9.02
C LYS A 150 2.33 8.22 -8.19
N VAL A 151 1.93 6.95 -8.31
CA VAL A 151 2.47 5.86 -7.48
C VAL A 151 3.77 5.30 -8.04
N LYS A 152 4.03 5.44 -9.34
CA LYS A 152 5.20 4.90 -10.04
C LYS A 152 6.53 5.20 -9.32
N LYS A 153 6.76 6.44 -8.88
CA LYS A 153 8.01 6.86 -8.20
C LYS A 153 8.26 6.08 -6.88
N TYR A 154 7.22 5.58 -6.23
CA TYR A 154 7.32 4.86 -4.95
C TYR A 154 7.46 3.35 -5.10
N LEU A 155 7.15 2.81 -6.29
CA LEU A 155 7.27 1.38 -6.62
C LEU A 155 8.61 1.05 -7.31
N TYR A 156 9.47 2.04 -7.60
CA TYR A 156 10.82 1.75 -8.04
C TYR A 156 11.67 1.32 -6.84
N VAL A 157 12.12 0.07 -6.87
CA VAL A 157 13.19 -0.39 -5.98
C VAL A 157 14.50 0.11 -6.58
N SER A 158 15.02 1.25 -6.09
CA SER A 158 16.40 1.64 -6.40
C SER A 158 17.31 0.60 -5.77
N ARG A 159 18.07 -0.10 -6.60
CA ARG A 159 19.17 -0.98 -6.17
C ARG A 159 20.29 -0.18 -5.54
#